data_331d61e5ebb1a3f366b97976b9430d68
#
_entry.id   331d61e5ebb1a3f366b97976b9430d68
#
_cell.length_a   1.000
_cell.length_b   1.000
_cell.length_c   1.000
_cell.angle_alpha   90.00
_cell.angle_beta   90.00
_cell.angle_gamma   90.00
#
_symmetry.space_group_name_H-M   'P 1'
#
loop_
_entity.id
_entity.type
_entity.pdbx_description
1 polymer ?
#
loop_
_entity_poly.entity_id
_entity_poly.type
_entity_poly.pdbx_seq_one_letter_code
_entity_poly.pdbx_strand_id
1 'polypeptide(L)'
;MLLLSFFTVMSAQSVRNVFGFPATEPGYSLGVSACYAGQIGDYIVMAGGCNFPTPDNKTYYAGIYAAPLDNTVLRWQLVGYLPEPAAYGATIASGDSLLFIGGNNSDHSLNTVYSIHLNAAGDRAEVRRMADLPCTVDNMAAAIDRGNVYIVGGNQNGKPSAGVLMADIKTENYVWSNLCTMPSSPRVQPVCAANDGKLYVWGGFFADGEKSVVSTDGLCLDTTVPYMDKAWTSIEGPRSAKGEPMTLSGGVAWTDGSKVFATGGVNKDIFLDAISGRYELVKKADYLLQSIEWYSFSGNLYELDLVTQKWKPTRFADKALARAGAMTVPTTLGTFYIGGELKPSVRTPQIVLILSVSDGLLRKAGFRTAKHSIPLHNIRNLTKTY
;
A
#
# COMPACT_ATOMS: atom_id res chain seq x y z
N MET A 1 -17.51 34.00 -34.34
CA MET A 1 -16.61 33.91 -33.18
C MET A 1 -17.24 32.94 -32.19
N LEU A 2 -16.89 31.63 -32.28
CA LEU A 2 -17.42 30.58 -31.40
C LEU A 2 -16.58 30.56 -30.12
N LEU A 3 -17.20 30.90 -29.00
CA LEU A 3 -16.63 30.68 -27.68
C LEU A 3 -16.67 29.16 -27.38
N LEU A 4 -15.54 28.47 -27.48
CA LEU A 4 -15.38 27.17 -26.87
C LEU A 4 -15.22 27.36 -25.36
N SER A 5 -16.29 27.12 -24.60
CA SER A 5 -16.21 26.99 -23.15
C SER A 5 -15.54 25.66 -22.80
N PHE A 6 -14.27 25.69 -22.36
CA PHE A 6 -13.60 24.57 -21.73
C PHE A 6 -14.26 24.32 -20.36
N PHE A 7 -15.16 23.34 -20.30
CA PHE A 7 -15.56 22.77 -19.04
C PHE A 7 -14.38 21.95 -18.48
N THR A 8 -13.63 22.51 -17.57
CA THR A 8 -12.73 21.74 -16.70
C THR A 8 -13.60 20.84 -15.82
N VAL A 9 -13.68 19.56 -16.17
CA VAL A 9 -14.30 18.55 -15.30
C VAL A 9 -13.38 18.40 -14.09
N MET A 10 -13.80 18.95 -12.95
CA MET A 10 -13.11 18.73 -11.69
C MET A 10 -13.23 17.24 -11.35
N SER A 11 -12.09 16.56 -11.28
CA SER A 11 -11.98 15.19 -10.77
C SER A 11 -12.42 15.20 -9.30
N ALA A 12 -13.57 14.61 -8.99
CA ALA A 12 -14.03 14.46 -7.61
C ALA A 12 -13.38 13.20 -7.02
N GLN A 13 -12.48 13.41 -6.08
CA GLN A 13 -11.93 12.34 -5.26
C GLN A 13 -12.86 12.11 -4.07
N SER A 14 -13.06 10.86 -3.66
CA SER A 14 -13.84 10.55 -2.47
C SER A 14 -13.35 9.26 -1.82
N VAL A 15 -13.60 9.14 -0.52
CA VAL A 15 -13.30 7.95 0.28
C VAL A 15 -14.59 7.40 0.85
N ARG A 16 -14.81 6.10 0.75
CA ARG A 16 -15.98 5.41 1.30
C ARG A 16 -15.54 4.27 2.21
N ASN A 17 -16.22 4.09 3.33
CA ASN A 17 -16.00 2.93 4.17
C ASN A 17 -16.50 1.66 3.46
N VAL A 18 -15.71 0.60 3.57
CA VAL A 18 -16.08 -0.77 3.18
C VAL A 18 -16.07 -1.61 4.45
N PHE A 19 -17.16 -2.30 4.71
CA PHE A 19 -17.32 -3.09 5.93
C PHE A 19 -16.71 -4.48 5.79
N GLY A 20 -16.42 -5.09 6.93
CA GLY A 20 -15.83 -6.42 7.01
C GLY A 20 -14.31 -6.39 7.07
N PHE A 21 -13.78 -7.14 8.03
CA PHE A 21 -12.35 -7.40 8.21
C PHE A 21 -12.18 -8.84 8.68
N PRO A 22 -11.09 -9.56 8.32
CA PRO A 22 -10.89 -10.94 8.78
C PRO A 22 -10.85 -11.04 10.29
N ALA A 23 -11.43 -12.14 10.83
CA ALA A 23 -11.56 -12.33 12.28
C ALA A 23 -11.29 -13.78 12.73
N THR A 24 -10.85 -14.67 11.85
CA THR A 24 -10.68 -16.09 12.16
C THR A 24 -9.50 -16.35 13.08
N GLU A 25 -8.35 -15.69 12.84
CA GLU A 25 -7.21 -15.79 13.74
C GLU A 25 -7.41 -14.88 14.98
N PRO A 26 -7.11 -15.37 16.20
CA PRO A 26 -7.25 -14.57 17.41
C PRO A 26 -6.49 -13.24 17.35
N GLY A 27 -7.19 -12.14 17.62
CA GLY A 27 -6.62 -10.80 17.60
C GLY A 27 -6.53 -10.15 16.20
N TYR A 28 -6.71 -10.88 15.12
CA TYR A 28 -6.64 -10.33 13.76
C TYR A 28 -7.68 -9.24 13.48
N SER A 29 -8.87 -9.39 14.05
CA SER A 29 -9.98 -8.42 13.94
C SER A 29 -9.71 -7.03 14.51
N LEU A 30 -8.64 -6.86 15.29
CA LEU A 30 -8.17 -5.55 15.75
C LEU A 30 -7.51 -4.74 14.63
N GLY A 31 -7.35 -5.34 13.45
CA GLY A 31 -6.62 -4.77 12.34
C GLY A 31 -5.15 -5.15 12.35
N VAL A 32 -4.53 -5.12 11.19
CA VAL A 32 -3.11 -5.39 11.00
C VAL A 32 -2.47 -4.29 10.17
N SER A 33 -1.15 -4.15 10.30
CA SER A 33 -0.32 -3.38 9.38
C SER A 33 0.65 -4.29 8.65
N ALA A 34 1.20 -3.78 7.54
CA ALA A 34 2.24 -4.43 6.76
C ALA A 34 1.91 -5.87 6.33
N CYS A 35 0.61 -6.14 6.07
CA CYS A 35 0.16 -7.40 5.46
C CYS A 35 0.50 -7.42 3.97
N TYR A 36 0.35 -8.57 3.34
CA TYR A 36 0.31 -8.71 1.89
C TYR A 36 -1.13 -8.53 1.44
N ALA A 37 -1.36 -7.80 0.35
CA ALA A 37 -2.70 -7.66 -0.20
C ALA A 37 -2.67 -7.41 -1.71
N GLY A 38 -3.68 -7.93 -2.43
CA GLY A 38 -3.82 -7.75 -3.87
C GLY A 38 -5.14 -8.30 -4.38
N GLN A 39 -5.35 -8.23 -5.69
CA GLN A 39 -6.52 -8.79 -6.35
C GLN A 39 -6.14 -10.03 -7.15
N ILE A 40 -6.92 -11.12 -7.03
CA ILE A 40 -6.86 -12.31 -7.89
C ILE A 40 -8.26 -12.53 -8.47
N GLY A 41 -8.41 -12.37 -9.78
CA GLY A 41 -9.73 -12.43 -10.43
C GLY A 41 -10.72 -11.47 -9.78
N ASP A 42 -11.87 -11.99 -9.34
CA ASP A 42 -12.91 -11.20 -8.68
C ASP A 42 -12.79 -11.21 -7.13
N TYR A 43 -11.61 -11.50 -6.59
CA TYR A 43 -11.37 -11.56 -5.15
C TYR A 43 -10.29 -10.56 -4.72
N ILE A 44 -10.53 -9.92 -3.58
CA ILE A 44 -9.47 -9.28 -2.81
C ILE A 44 -8.85 -10.35 -1.91
N VAL A 45 -7.54 -10.44 -1.92
CA VAL A 45 -6.75 -11.35 -1.08
C VAL A 45 -5.90 -10.53 -0.14
N MET A 46 -5.85 -10.91 1.13
CA MET A 46 -4.87 -10.39 2.09
C MET A 46 -4.29 -11.53 2.92
N ALA A 47 -3.04 -11.39 3.36
CA ALA A 47 -2.38 -12.40 4.15
C ALA A 47 -1.37 -11.80 5.14
N GLY A 48 -1.13 -12.53 6.23
CA GLY A 48 -0.12 -12.13 7.20
C GLY A 48 -0.41 -10.76 7.84
N GLY A 49 0.65 -10.00 8.05
CA GLY A 49 0.59 -8.74 8.79
C GLY A 49 0.86 -8.91 10.28
N CYS A 50 0.88 -7.82 11.00
CA CYS A 50 1.10 -7.83 12.44
C CYS A 50 0.29 -6.77 13.18
N ASN A 51 0.04 -7.04 14.46
CA ASN A 51 -0.57 -6.06 15.38
C ASN A 51 -0.09 -6.28 16.82
N PHE A 52 -0.76 -5.64 17.77
CA PHE A 52 -0.50 -5.76 19.21
C PHE A 52 -1.83 -6.09 19.91
N PRO A 53 -2.22 -7.39 19.98
CA PRO A 53 -3.48 -7.80 20.64
C PRO A 53 -3.51 -7.46 22.13
N THR A 54 -2.35 -7.46 22.75
CA THR A 54 -2.11 -6.98 24.11
C THR A 54 -0.93 -6.01 24.11
N PRO A 55 -0.86 -5.06 25.04
CA PRO A 55 0.29 -4.17 25.16
C PRO A 55 1.61 -4.93 25.15
N ASP A 56 2.59 -4.41 24.43
CA ASP A 56 3.97 -4.93 24.29
C ASP A 56 4.10 -6.32 23.66
N ASN A 57 3.00 -6.95 23.25
CA ASN A 57 3.02 -8.26 22.58
C ASN A 57 2.68 -8.12 21.10
N LYS A 58 3.72 -8.01 20.28
CA LYS A 58 3.58 -7.98 18.82
C LYS A 58 3.32 -9.38 18.28
N THR A 59 2.19 -9.55 17.61
CA THR A 59 1.79 -10.82 17.00
C THR A 59 1.87 -10.71 15.48
N TYR A 60 2.47 -11.72 14.85
CA TYR A 60 2.52 -11.92 13.40
C TYR A 60 1.55 -13.03 13.00
N TYR A 61 0.96 -12.91 11.82
CA TYR A 61 -0.08 -13.79 11.33
C TYR A 61 0.35 -14.53 10.06
N ALA A 62 -0.28 -15.69 9.82
CA ALA A 62 -0.02 -16.51 8.64
C ALA A 62 -1.26 -16.74 7.77
N GLY A 63 -2.46 -16.40 8.24
CA GLY A 63 -3.71 -16.62 7.51
C GLY A 63 -3.72 -15.93 6.15
N ILE A 64 -4.22 -16.63 5.13
CA ILE A 64 -4.56 -16.09 3.81
C ILE A 64 -6.06 -15.99 3.74
N TYR A 65 -6.56 -14.79 3.53
CA TYR A 65 -7.99 -14.48 3.47
C TYR A 65 -8.35 -14.02 2.07
N ALA A 66 -9.50 -14.43 1.59
CA ALA A 66 -10.09 -13.96 0.33
C ALA A 66 -11.52 -13.46 0.57
N ALA A 67 -11.91 -12.41 -0.13
CA ALA A 67 -13.27 -11.90 -0.16
C ALA A 67 -13.67 -11.56 -1.59
N PRO A 68 -14.88 -11.93 -2.05
CA PRO A 68 -15.40 -11.47 -3.32
C PRO A 68 -15.40 -9.95 -3.37
N LEU A 69 -15.04 -9.39 -4.53
CA LEU A 69 -14.95 -7.95 -4.75
C LEU A 69 -16.33 -7.30 -4.57
N ASP A 70 -16.45 -6.44 -3.57
CA ASP A 70 -17.67 -5.68 -3.26
C ASP A 70 -17.26 -4.31 -2.70
N ASN A 71 -17.98 -3.26 -3.09
CA ASN A 71 -17.66 -1.89 -2.71
C ASN A 71 -18.36 -1.42 -1.42
N THR A 72 -19.06 -2.32 -0.74
CA THR A 72 -19.80 -2.05 0.51
C THR A 72 -19.40 -2.97 1.66
N VAL A 73 -19.33 -4.28 1.39
CA VAL A 73 -19.06 -5.31 2.42
C VAL A 73 -18.17 -6.42 1.87
N LEU A 74 -16.98 -6.57 2.39
CA LEU A 74 -16.08 -7.68 2.09
C LEU A 74 -16.37 -8.85 3.04
N ARG A 75 -16.80 -9.98 2.48
CA ARG A 75 -17.07 -11.22 3.23
C ARG A 75 -15.85 -12.12 3.19
N TRP A 76 -14.97 -11.91 4.15
CA TRP A 76 -13.69 -12.60 4.24
C TRP A 76 -13.84 -14.06 4.65
N GLN A 77 -13.14 -14.94 3.95
CA GLN A 77 -12.97 -16.35 4.29
C GLN A 77 -11.47 -16.63 4.46
N LEU A 78 -11.14 -17.47 5.45
CA LEU A 78 -9.79 -18.02 5.58
C LEU A 78 -9.66 -19.15 4.56
N VAL A 79 -8.77 -18.96 3.56
CA VAL A 79 -8.63 -19.86 2.41
C VAL A 79 -7.31 -20.63 2.42
N GLY A 80 -6.43 -20.35 3.36
CA GLY A 80 -5.15 -21.02 3.51
C GLY A 80 -4.24 -20.31 4.51
N TYR A 81 -2.98 -20.74 4.54
CA TYR A 81 -1.95 -20.16 5.40
C TYR A 81 -0.64 -20.02 4.62
N LEU A 82 0.11 -18.97 4.94
CA LEU A 82 1.53 -18.88 4.59
C LEU A 82 2.28 -19.99 5.35
N PRO A 83 3.42 -20.48 4.83
CA PRO A 83 4.23 -21.48 5.51
C PRO A 83 4.73 -21.05 6.89
N GLU A 84 4.87 -19.75 7.10
CA GLU A 84 5.20 -19.09 8.36
C GLU A 84 4.53 -17.72 8.48
N PRO A 85 4.30 -17.20 9.70
CA PRO A 85 3.79 -15.85 9.87
C PRO A 85 4.72 -14.83 9.22
N ALA A 86 4.16 -13.80 8.57
CA ALA A 86 4.97 -12.79 7.89
C ALA A 86 4.29 -11.42 7.83
N ALA A 87 5.10 -10.36 7.93
CA ALA A 87 4.72 -8.98 7.73
C ALA A 87 5.86 -8.17 7.11
N TYR A 88 5.63 -6.92 6.72
CA TYR A 88 6.64 -6.01 6.16
C TYR A 88 7.31 -6.50 4.87
N GLY A 89 6.69 -7.42 4.16
CA GLY A 89 7.06 -7.79 2.81
C GLY A 89 6.37 -6.91 1.76
N ALA A 90 6.54 -7.29 0.50
CA ALA A 90 5.88 -6.62 -0.62
C ALA A 90 4.96 -7.57 -1.38
N THR A 91 3.97 -7.00 -2.07
CA THR A 91 3.06 -7.75 -2.95
C THR A 91 3.17 -7.23 -4.38
N ILE A 92 3.27 -8.15 -5.33
CA ILE A 92 3.20 -7.86 -6.78
C ILE A 92 2.09 -8.71 -7.39
N ALA A 93 1.19 -8.07 -8.12
CA ALA A 93 0.20 -8.79 -8.93
C ALA A 93 0.85 -9.24 -10.26
N SER A 94 0.68 -10.52 -10.62
CA SER A 94 1.23 -11.12 -11.82
C SER A 94 0.23 -12.09 -12.44
N GLY A 95 -0.48 -11.65 -13.48
CA GLY A 95 -1.50 -12.45 -14.12
C GLY A 95 -2.65 -12.79 -13.16
N ASP A 96 -2.87 -14.08 -12.93
CA ASP A 96 -3.89 -14.65 -12.04
C ASP A 96 -3.35 -14.98 -10.64
N SER A 97 -2.20 -14.43 -10.27
CA SER A 97 -1.51 -14.69 -9.01
C SER A 97 -0.98 -13.43 -8.34
N LEU A 98 -0.66 -13.57 -7.06
CA LEU A 98 0.10 -12.57 -6.28
C LEU A 98 1.44 -13.16 -5.90
N LEU A 99 2.51 -12.40 -6.07
CA LEU A 99 3.79 -12.69 -5.47
C LEU A 99 3.88 -12.00 -4.12
N PHE A 100 4.08 -12.78 -3.06
CA PHE A 100 4.40 -12.31 -1.72
C PHE A 100 5.91 -12.45 -1.51
N ILE A 101 6.57 -11.35 -1.26
CA ILE A 101 8.03 -11.23 -1.39
C ILE A 101 8.62 -10.78 -0.06
N GLY A 102 9.55 -11.57 0.49
CA GLY A 102 10.30 -11.25 1.70
C GLY A 102 9.41 -10.91 2.90
N GLY A 103 9.85 -9.97 3.72
CA GLY A 103 9.21 -9.60 4.97
C GLY A 103 9.99 -10.10 6.18
N ASN A 104 9.34 -10.09 7.35
CA ASN A 104 9.90 -10.64 8.58
C ASN A 104 8.80 -11.21 9.48
N ASN A 105 9.22 -11.92 10.51
CA ASN A 105 8.39 -12.34 11.63
C ASN A 105 9.09 -12.04 12.97
N SER A 106 8.65 -12.67 14.06
CA SER A 106 9.26 -12.53 15.40
C SER A 106 10.71 -13.03 15.46
N ASP A 107 11.07 -13.98 14.60
CA ASP A 107 12.29 -14.76 14.72
C ASP A 107 13.37 -14.30 13.73
N HIS A 108 12.98 -13.95 12.50
CA HIS A 108 13.93 -13.59 11.43
C HIS A 108 13.29 -12.77 10.29
N SER A 109 14.16 -12.17 9.49
CA SER A 109 13.79 -11.61 8.19
C SER A 109 13.82 -12.68 7.11
N LEU A 110 12.96 -12.54 6.08
CA LEU A 110 12.70 -13.53 5.06
C LEU A 110 13.40 -13.19 3.73
N ASN A 111 13.87 -14.22 3.04
CA ASN A 111 14.27 -14.14 1.63
C ASN A 111 13.33 -14.91 0.72
N THR A 112 12.24 -15.44 1.27
CA THR A 112 11.29 -16.29 0.55
C THR A 112 10.39 -15.49 -0.35
N VAL A 113 10.03 -16.08 -1.49
CA VAL A 113 9.03 -15.56 -2.42
C VAL A 113 7.98 -16.64 -2.64
N TYR A 114 6.71 -16.30 -2.47
CA TYR A 114 5.59 -17.20 -2.71
C TYR A 114 4.67 -16.65 -3.79
N SER A 115 4.25 -17.52 -4.71
CA SER A 115 3.14 -17.25 -5.62
C SER A 115 1.85 -17.79 -5.01
N ILE A 116 0.84 -16.94 -4.92
CA ILE A 116 -0.46 -17.26 -4.36
C ILE A 116 -1.49 -17.28 -5.49
N HIS A 117 -2.18 -18.40 -5.61
CA HIS A 117 -3.31 -18.58 -6.51
C HIS A 117 -4.57 -18.92 -5.72
N LEU A 118 -5.73 -18.62 -6.27
CA LEU A 118 -7.00 -19.12 -5.76
C LEU A 118 -7.55 -20.20 -6.71
N ASN A 119 -8.21 -21.20 -6.14
CA ASN A 119 -9.00 -22.10 -6.96
C ASN A 119 -10.21 -21.36 -7.58
N ALA A 120 -10.89 -21.98 -8.53
CA ALA A 120 -12.00 -21.36 -9.25
C ALA A 120 -13.16 -20.91 -8.35
N ALA A 121 -13.35 -21.54 -7.19
CA ALA A 121 -14.37 -21.18 -6.20
C ALA A 121 -13.94 -20.03 -5.29
N GLY A 122 -12.65 -19.66 -5.26
CA GLY A 122 -12.10 -18.62 -4.39
C GLY A 122 -12.05 -19.00 -2.91
N ASP A 123 -12.24 -20.27 -2.56
CA ASP A 123 -12.34 -20.76 -1.18
C ASP A 123 -11.07 -21.50 -0.71
N ARG A 124 -10.07 -21.64 -1.59
CA ARG A 124 -8.79 -22.29 -1.29
C ARG A 124 -7.63 -21.58 -1.98
N ALA A 125 -6.63 -21.22 -1.19
CA ALA A 125 -5.35 -20.71 -1.70
C ALA A 125 -4.36 -21.85 -1.98
N GLU A 126 -3.65 -21.76 -3.09
CA GLU A 126 -2.48 -22.55 -3.42
C GLU A 126 -1.24 -21.66 -3.25
N VAL A 127 -0.30 -22.11 -2.41
CA VAL A 127 0.95 -21.40 -2.10
C VAL A 127 2.09 -22.16 -2.75
N ARG A 128 2.80 -21.52 -3.67
CA ARG A 128 3.96 -22.10 -4.35
C ARG A 128 5.21 -21.29 -4.03
N ARG A 129 6.28 -21.97 -3.61
CA ARG A 129 7.58 -21.32 -3.43
C ARG A 129 8.18 -21.01 -4.79
N MET A 130 8.65 -19.80 -4.94
CA MET A 130 9.32 -19.30 -6.12
C MET A 130 10.84 -19.16 -5.85
N ALA A 131 11.61 -18.60 -6.80
CA ALA A 131 13.02 -18.32 -6.59
C ALA A 131 13.23 -17.35 -5.42
N ASP A 132 14.06 -17.74 -4.47
CA ASP A 132 14.37 -16.91 -3.31
C ASP A 132 15.17 -15.67 -3.68
N LEU A 133 15.02 -14.61 -2.87
CA LEU A 133 15.86 -13.42 -2.95
C LEU A 133 17.32 -13.78 -2.59
N PRO A 134 18.30 -13.04 -3.12
CA PRO A 134 19.71 -13.27 -2.82
C PRO A 134 20.09 -12.93 -1.37
N CYS A 135 19.23 -12.23 -0.66
CA CYS A 135 19.37 -11.87 0.75
C CYS A 135 18.00 -11.76 1.41
N THR A 136 17.95 -11.73 2.73
CA THR A 136 16.71 -11.39 3.45
C THR A 136 16.35 -9.93 3.21
N VAL A 137 15.06 -9.62 2.97
CA VAL A 137 14.60 -8.24 2.76
C VAL A 137 13.27 -8.02 3.46
N ASP A 138 13.19 -6.97 4.25
CA ASP A 138 11.97 -6.49 4.87
C ASP A 138 11.83 -4.96 4.78
N ASN A 139 10.62 -4.43 5.00
CA ASN A 139 10.35 -2.98 4.96
C ASN A 139 10.78 -2.30 3.64
N MET A 140 10.77 -3.05 2.55
CA MET A 140 11.07 -2.57 1.21
C MET A 140 9.80 -2.08 0.51
N ALA A 141 9.98 -1.41 -0.63
CA ALA A 141 8.95 -1.23 -1.64
C ALA A 141 9.19 -2.15 -2.84
N ALA A 142 8.13 -2.50 -3.57
CA ALA A 142 8.26 -3.23 -4.82
C ALA A 142 7.33 -2.66 -5.91
N ALA A 143 7.78 -2.74 -7.15
CA ALA A 143 7.01 -2.35 -8.33
C ALA A 143 7.30 -3.30 -9.49
N ILE A 144 6.38 -3.36 -10.44
CA ILE A 144 6.53 -4.16 -11.67
C ILE A 144 6.34 -3.29 -12.90
N ASP A 145 7.20 -3.45 -13.90
CA ASP A 145 7.04 -2.87 -15.22
C ASP A 145 7.50 -3.88 -16.30
N ARG A 146 6.61 -4.18 -17.26
CA ARG A 146 6.89 -5.07 -18.40
C ARG A 146 7.48 -6.43 -17.98
N GLY A 147 7.01 -6.98 -16.83
CA GLY A 147 7.44 -8.27 -16.29
C GLY A 147 8.75 -8.21 -15.48
N ASN A 148 9.40 -7.05 -15.38
CA ASN A 148 10.50 -6.85 -14.45
C ASN A 148 9.96 -6.40 -13.09
N VAL A 149 10.24 -7.16 -12.06
CA VAL A 149 9.93 -6.81 -10.66
C VAL A 149 11.16 -6.16 -10.04
N TYR A 150 10.96 -5.00 -9.44
CA TYR A 150 11.99 -4.25 -8.72
C TYR A 150 11.68 -4.25 -7.23
N ILE A 151 12.69 -4.50 -6.40
CA ILE A 151 12.63 -4.38 -4.94
C ILE A 151 13.58 -3.27 -4.54
N VAL A 152 13.08 -2.29 -3.80
CA VAL A 152 13.79 -1.04 -3.52
C VAL A 152 13.98 -0.85 -2.03
N GLY A 153 15.22 -0.68 -1.62
CA GLY A 153 15.57 -0.34 -0.24
C GLY A 153 15.19 -1.40 0.79
N GLY A 154 14.56 -0.97 1.86
CA GLY A 154 14.25 -1.80 3.03
C GLY A 154 15.49 -2.14 3.85
N ASN A 155 15.36 -3.14 4.71
CA ASN A 155 16.49 -3.77 5.37
C ASN A 155 16.91 -4.99 4.55
N GLN A 156 18.16 -5.04 4.11
CA GLN A 156 18.75 -6.18 3.43
C GLN A 156 19.78 -6.81 4.37
N ASN A 157 19.63 -8.13 4.64
CA ASN A 157 20.40 -8.83 5.67
C ASN A 157 20.38 -8.09 7.03
N GLY A 158 19.20 -7.58 7.43
CA GLY A 158 18.99 -6.90 8.69
C GLY A 158 19.58 -5.48 8.78
N LYS A 159 20.03 -4.89 7.67
CA LYS A 159 20.61 -3.53 7.64
C LYS A 159 19.88 -2.65 6.65
N PRO A 160 19.62 -1.37 6.98
CA PRO A 160 19.08 -0.40 6.04
C PRO A 160 19.90 -0.37 4.74
N SER A 161 19.20 -0.39 3.59
CA SER A 161 19.83 -0.53 2.28
C SER A 161 19.36 0.57 1.30
N ALA A 162 20.27 0.97 0.41
CA ALA A 162 19.97 1.73 -0.79
C ALA A 162 19.94 0.82 -2.05
N GLY A 163 20.07 -0.49 -1.89
CA GLY A 163 20.12 -1.45 -2.98
C GLY A 163 18.79 -1.63 -3.70
N VAL A 164 18.85 -1.94 -4.99
CA VAL A 164 17.72 -2.33 -5.82
C VAL A 164 17.97 -3.74 -6.36
N LEU A 165 17.05 -4.66 -6.06
CA LEU A 165 17.03 -6.00 -6.64
C LEU A 165 16.06 -6.03 -7.81
N MET A 166 16.30 -6.94 -8.78
CA MET A 166 15.43 -7.12 -9.95
C MET A 166 15.34 -8.60 -10.36
N ALA A 167 14.17 -8.98 -10.85
CA ALA A 167 13.94 -10.23 -11.56
C ALA A 167 13.02 -10.03 -12.76
N ASP A 168 13.31 -10.67 -13.90
CA ASP A 168 12.38 -10.78 -15.05
C ASP A 168 11.51 -12.03 -14.84
N ILE A 169 10.30 -11.83 -14.33
CA ILE A 169 9.37 -12.92 -13.99
C ILE A 169 8.58 -13.46 -15.19
N LYS A 170 8.86 -13.02 -16.41
CA LYS A 170 8.28 -13.60 -17.63
C LYS A 170 8.82 -15.00 -17.92
N THR A 171 9.98 -15.30 -17.37
CA THR A 171 10.62 -16.62 -17.51
C THR A 171 10.27 -17.50 -16.31
N GLU A 172 9.98 -18.77 -16.53
CA GLU A 172 9.60 -19.72 -15.48
C GLU A 172 10.70 -19.90 -14.42
N ASN A 173 11.97 -19.87 -14.86
CA ASN A 173 13.15 -20.04 -13.98
C ASN A 173 13.90 -18.72 -13.79
N TYR A 174 13.18 -17.65 -13.44
CA TYR A 174 13.82 -16.36 -13.18
C TYR A 174 14.73 -16.41 -11.93
N VAL A 175 15.72 -15.54 -11.92
CA VAL A 175 16.61 -15.34 -10.79
C VAL A 175 16.63 -13.87 -10.40
N TRP A 176 16.74 -13.62 -9.11
CA TRP A 176 16.93 -12.30 -8.56
C TRP A 176 18.40 -11.87 -8.67
N SER A 177 18.63 -10.64 -9.01
CA SER A 177 19.96 -10.05 -9.09
C SER A 177 20.00 -8.66 -8.45
N ASN A 178 21.19 -8.25 -8.02
CA ASN A 178 21.43 -6.86 -7.66
C ASN A 178 21.45 -6.03 -8.95
N LEU A 179 20.57 -5.06 -9.06
CA LEU A 179 20.48 -4.21 -10.23
C LEU A 179 21.43 -3.02 -10.13
N CYS A 180 21.28 -2.22 -9.08
CA CYS A 180 22.04 -1.01 -8.82
C CYS A 180 21.84 -0.53 -7.38
N THR A 181 22.45 0.63 -7.06
CA THR A 181 22.28 1.30 -5.77
C THR A 181 21.74 2.70 -5.98
N MET A 182 20.80 3.14 -5.15
CA MET A 182 20.31 4.53 -5.14
C MET A 182 21.42 5.48 -4.70
N PRO A 183 21.59 6.64 -5.34
CA PRO A 183 22.58 7.66 -4.95
C PRO A 183 22.06 8.50 -3.77
N SER A 184 21.65 7.86 -2.69
CA SER A 184 21.09 8.50 -1.50
C SER A 184 21.41 7.68 -0.25
N SER A 185 21.06 8.18 0.94
CA SER A 185 21.01 7.37 2.14
C SER A 185 20.11 6.15 1.93
N PRO A 186 20.32 5.06 2.68
CA PRO A 186 19.38 3.93 2.72
C PRO A 186 17.95 4.40 2.94
N ARG A 187 16.99 3.65 2.38
CA ARG A 187 15.56 3.97 2.50
C ARG A 187 14.80 2.77 3.01
N VAL A 188 14.41 2.81 4.28
CA VAL A 188 13.50 1.84 4.91
C VAL A 188 12.08 2.37 4.77
N GLN A 189 11.12 1.52 4.42
CA GLN A 189 9.72 1.88 4.13
C GLN A 189 9.57 3.03 3.10
N PRO A 190 10.28 2.99 1.96
CA PRO A 190 9.99 3.88 0.87
C PRO A 190 8.68 3.49 0.19
N VAL A 191 8.22 4.33 -0.75
CA VAL A 191 7.23 3.94 -1.76
C VAL A 191 7.89 3.94 -3.13
N CYS A 192 7.41 3.09 -4.03
CA CYS A 192 7.88 3.10 -5.41
C CYS A 192 6.75 2.84 -6.41
N ALA A 193 7.01 3.22 -7.64
CA ALA A 193 6.19 2.91 -8.80
C ALA A 193 7.09 2.64 -10.00
N ALA A 194 6.64 1.82 -10.93
CA ALA A 194 7.35 1.59 -12.17
C ALA A 194 6.40 1.76 -13.35
N ASN A 195 6.88 2.43 -14.41
CA ASN A 195 6.11 2.64 -15.62
C ASN A 195 7.01 3.00 -16.79
N ASP A 196 6.79 2.35 -17.91
CA ASP A 196 7.44 2.62 -19.19
C ASP A 196 8.98 2.74 -19.11
N GLY A 197 9.62 1.75 -18.47
CA GLY A 197 11.07 1.68 -18.31
C GLY A 197 11.65 2.63 -17.30
N LYS A 198 10.84 3.20 -16.43
CA LYS A 198 11.29 4.04 -15.32
C LYS A 198 10.83 3.50 -13.99
N LEU A 199 11.73 3.51 -13.02
CA LEU A 199 11.45 3.18 -11.62
C LEU A 199 11.55 4.46 -10.79
N TYR A 200 10.48 4.78 -10.11
CA TYR A 200 10.34 5.96 -9.27
C TYR A 200 10.35 5.55 -7.80
N VAL A 201 11.03 6.31 -6.95
CA VAL A 201 11.15 6.03 -5.51
C VAL A 201 10.97 7.34 -4.73
N TRP A 202 10.15 7.31 -3.68
CA TRP A 202 9.95 8.46 -2.78
C TRP A 202 9.92 8.02 -1.33
N GLY A 203 10.18 8.96 -0.43
CA GLY A 203 10.11 8.72 1.01
C GLY A 203 11.14 7.71 1.48
N GLY A 204 10.79 7.03 2.56
CA GLY A 204 11.69 6.16 3.29
C GLY A 204 12.50 6.90 4.34
N PHE A 205 13.06 6.16 5.27
CA PHE A 205 13.87 6.71 6.34
C PHE A 205 15.16 5.92 6.54
N PHE A 206 16.12 6.57 7.16
CA PHE A 206 17.37 5.99 7.65
C PHE A 206 17.59 6.47 9.08
N ALA A 207 17.67 5.54 10.03
CA ALA A 207 17.91 5.83 11.43
C ALA A 207 19.39 5.58 11.75
N ASP A 208 20.13 6.62 12.09
CA ASP A 208 21.56 6.59 12.46
C ASP A 208 21.87 7.75 13.41
N GLY A 209 21.23 7.78 14.56
CA GLY A 209 21.37 8.84 15.55
C GLY A 209 21.18 10.23 14.93
N GLU A 210 22.14 11.13 15.11
CA GLU A 210 22.10 12.50 14.58
C GLU A 210 22.06 12.58 13.04
N LYS A 211 22.53 11.53 12.35
CA LYS A 211 22.53 11.44 10.89
C LYS A 211 21.22 10.86 10.33
N SER A 212 20.23 10.63 11.18
CA SER A 212 18.93 10.12 10.76
C SER A 212 18.27 11.02 9.74
N VAL A 213 17.59 10.40 8.77
CA VAL A 213 16.92 11.09 7.66
C VAL A 213 15.52 10.52 7.49
N VAL A 214 14.54 11.41 7.26
CA VAL A 214 13.22 11.06 6.73
C VAL A 214 13.08 11.75 5.38
N SER A 215 13.15 10.99 4.30
CA SER A 215 13.25 11.53 2.94
C SER A 215 11.93 12.16 2.48
N THR A 216 12.04 13.34 1.87
CA THR A 216 10.91 14.06 1.24
C THR A 216 11.10 14.27 -0.26
N ASP A 217 12.25 13.86 -0.78
CA ASP A 217 12.63 13.89 -2.19
C ASP A 217 12.17 12.61 -2.92
N GLY A 218 12.41 12.57 -4.22
CA GLY A 218 12.25 11.41 -5.06
C GLY A 218 13.47 11.15 -5.93
N LEU A 219 13.55 9.92 -6.43
CA LEU A 219 14.55 9.44 -7.36
C LEU A 219 13.84 8.74 -8.53
N CYS A 220 14.35 8.91 -9.73
CA CYS A 220 13.90 8.19 -10.92
C CYS A 220 15.08 7.48 -11.57
N LEU A 221 14.97 6.16 -11.75
CA LEU A 221 15.92 5.34 -12.50
C LEU A 221 15.37 5.08 -13.89
N ASP A 222 16.16 5.35 -14.92
CA ASP A 222 15.89 4.86 -16.27
C ASP A 222 16.44 3.44 -16.39
N THR A 223 15.53 2.46 -16.45
CA THR A 223 15.88 1.03 -16.52
C THR A 223 16.14 0.55 -17.95
N THR A 224 16.09 1.43 -18.95
CA THR A 224 16.32 1.10 -20.36
C THR A 224 17.78 1.31 -20.79
N VAL A 225 18.59 1.98 -19.96
CA VAL A 225 19.99 2.28 -20.27
C VAL A 225 20.94 1.22 -19.66
N PRO A 226 22.08 0.94 -20.33
CA PRO A 226 22.95 -0.17 -19.91
C PRO A 226 23.77 0.10 -18.62
N TYR A 227 23.93 1.35 -18.18
CA TYR A 227 24.73 1.71 -17.01
C TYR A 227 23.81 2.31 -15.93
N MET A 228 23.04 1.46 -15.27
CA MET A 228 21.95 1.88 -14.36
C MET A 228 22.41 2.66 -13.14
N ASP A 229 23.62 2.47 -12.63
CA ASP A 229 24.16 3.25 -11.52
C ASP A 229 24.28 4.76 -11.85
N LYS A 230 24.35 5.10 -13.14
CA LYS A 230 24.44 6.49 -13.63
C LYS A 230 23.12 7.02 -14.17
N ALA A 231 22.09 6.20 -14.21
CA ALA A 231 20.80 6.53 -14.80
C ALA A 231 19.80 7.15 -13.81
N TRP A 232 20.22 7.38 -12.56
CA TRP A 232 19.40 8.02 -11.55
C TRP A 232 19.32 9.54 -11.75
N THR A 233 18.12 10.07 -11.65
CA THR A 233 17.86 11.52 -11.61
C THR A 233 17.06 11.85 -10.36
N SER A 234 17.34 13.01 -9.76
CA SER A 234 16.53 13.54 -8.67
C SER A 234 15.22 14.08 -9.22
N ILE A 235 14.14 13.78 -8.54
CA ILE A 235 12.79 14.29 -8.83
C ILE A 235 12.19 14.87 -7.55
N GLU A 236 11.17 15.71 -7.69
CA GLU A 236 10.48 16.27 -6.54
C GLU A 236 9.64 15.21 -5.81
N GLY A 237 9.53 15.36 -4.48
CA GLY A 237 8.53 14.69 -3.67
C GLY A 237 7.23 15.49 -3.59
N PRO A 238 6.15 14.92 -2.99
CA PRO A 238 4.89 15.62 -2.83
C PRO A 238 5.03 16.79 -1.84
N ARG A 239 4.11 17.76 -1.99
CA ARG A 239 4.04 18.94 -1.13
C ARG A 239 2.66 19.06 -0.50
N SER A 240 2.60 19.63 0.70
CA SER A 240 1.35 20.00 1.35
C SER A 240 0.63 21.12 0.56
N ALA A 241 -0.63 21.40 0.91
CA ALA A 241 -1.36 22.54 0.34
C ALA A 241 -0.67 23.91 0.60
N LYS A 242 0.21 23.98 1.61
CA LYS A 242 1.02 25.16 1.93
C LYS A 242 2.38 25.15 1.22
N GLY A 243 2.68 24.14 0.39
CA GLY A 243 3.95 24.03 -0.33
C GLY A 243 5.08 23.38 0.47
N GLU A 244 4.85 22.88 1.68
CA GLU A 244 5.86 22.23 2.51
C GLU A 244 6.19 20.83 1.97
N PRO A 245 7.47 20.41 1.94
CA PRO A 245 7.84 19.06 1.53
C PRO A 245 7.23 18.01 2.45
N MET A 246 6.59 16.99 1.85
CA MET A 246 5.96 15.88 2.57
C MET A 246 6.73 14.58 2.35
N THR A 247 6.81 13.74 3.38
CA THR A 247 7.34 12.39 3.22
C THR A 247 6.25 11.40 2.85
N LEU A 248 6.63 10.34 2.15
CA LEU A 248 5.81 9.14 1.91
C LEU A 248 6.35 7.93 2.70
N SER A 249 7.21 8.15 3.69
CA SER A 249 7.76 7.06 4.53
C SER A 249 6.64 6.35 5.27
N GLY A 250 6.56 5.03 5.10
CA GLY A 250 5.48 4.20 5.64
C GLY A 250 4.12 4.39 4.95
N GLY A 251 4.04 5.21 3.90
CA GLY A 251 2.87 5.35 3.05
C GLY A 251 2.76 4.26 2.00
N VAL A 252 1.88 4.48 1.03
CA VAL A 252 1.66 3.61 -0.12
C VAL A 252 1.59 4.41 -1.40
N ALA A 253 1.95 3.77 -2.53
CA ALA A 253 1.76 4.33 -3.87
C ALA A 253 1.24 3.24 -4.82
N TRP A 254 0.48 3.67 -5.84
CA TRP A 254 0.02 2.80 -6.93
C TRP A 254 -0.08 3.58 -8.23
N THR A 255 -0.03 2.88 -9.34
CA THR A 255 -0.17 3.45 -10.68
C THR A 255 -1.59 3.28 -11.20
N ASP A 256 -2.08 4.29 -11.92
CA ASP A 256 -3.32 4.25 -12.71
C ASP A 256 -3.08 4.97 -14.03
N GLY A 257 -2.83 4.20 -15.08
CA GLY A 257 -2.43 4.71 -16.39
C GLY A 257 -1.12 5.52 -16.31
N SER A 258 -1.17 6.79 -16.69
CA SER A 258 -0.04 7.72 -16.66
C SER A 258 0.11 8.49 -15.35
N LYS A 259 -0.50 8.01 -14.27
CA LYS A 259 -0.50 8.69 -12.96
C LYS A 259 0.04 7.76 -11.88
N VAL A 260 0.67 8.36 -10.88
CA VAL A 260 0.94 7.72 -9.59
C VAL A 260 0.10 8.41 -8.54
N PHE A 261 -0.63 7.63 -7.79
CA PHE A 261 -1.30 8.08 -6.57
C PHE A 261 -0.50 7.62 -5.37
N ALA A 262 -0.47 8.45 -4.32
CA ALA A 262 0.16 8.10 -3.05
C ALA A 262 -0.61 8.68 -1.87
N THR A 263 -0.59 7.97 -0.74
CA THR A 263 -1.28 8.41 0.49
C THR A 263 -0.66 7.80 1.73
N GLY A 264 -1.05 8.31 2.90
CA GLY A 264 -0.57 7.83 4.18
C GLY A 264 0.85 8.27 4.49
N GLY A 265 1.47 7.57 5.41
CA GLY A 265 2.82 7.83 5.88
C GLY A 265 2.89 8.70 7.13
N VAL A 266 4.07 8.72 7.72
CA VAL A 266 4.35 9.39 8.99
C VAL A 266 4.46 10.90 8.85
N ASN A 267 4.35 11.63 9.96
CA ASN A 267 4.78 13.03 10.02
C ASN A 267 6.31 13.07 10.08
N LYS A 268 6.91 13.82 9.14
CA LYS A 268 8.37 13.91 8.96
C LYS A 268 9.09 14.34 10.23
N ASP A 269 8.62 15.41 10.86
CA ASP A 269 9.35 16.06 11.97
C ASP A 269 9.20 15.24 13.27
N ILE A 270 8.00 14.78 13.58
CA ILE A 270 7.74 13.93 14.75
C ILE A 270 8.51 12.61 14.63
N PHE A 271 8.52 12.01 13.45
CA PHE A 271 9.19 10.74 13.24
C PHE A 271 10.72 10.91 13.25
N LEU A 272 11.24 11.96 12.64
CA LEU A 272 12.68 12.26 12.66
C LEU A 272 13.19 12.53 14.08
N ASP A 273 12.43 13.28 14.88
CA ASP A 273 12.76 13.53 16.28
C ASP A 273 12.90 12.23 17.09
N ALA A 274 11.97 11.29 16.88
CA ALA A 274 12.00 10.00 17.55
C ALA A 274 13.14 9.08 17.08
N ILE A 275 13.33 8.91 15.75
CA ILE A 275 14.36 7.99 15.22
C ILE A 275 15.79 8.51 15.38
N SER A 276 15.97 9.81 15.51
CA SER A 276 17.27 10.42 15.86
C SER A 276 17.62 10.29 17.34
N GLY A 277 16.65 9.89 18.17
CA GLY A 277 16.81 9.75 19.61
C GLY A 277 16.78 11.07 20.38
N ARG A 278 16.44 12.19 19.73
CA ARG A 278 16.43 13.53 20.36
C ARG A 278 15.29 13.69 21.36
N TYR A 279 14.07 13.30 20.95
CA TYR A 279 12.84 13.43 21.77
C TYR A 279 12.65 14.86 22.31
N GLU A 280 12.83 15.86 21.44
CA GLU A 280 12.66 17.29 21.76
C GLU A 280 11.19 17.71 21.78
N LEU A 281 10.36 17.07 20.89
CA LEU A 281 8.93 17.35 20.79
C LEU A 281 8.11 16.73 21.93
N VAL A 282 8.58 15.60 22.47
CA VAL A 282 7.97 14.89 23.60
C VAL A 282 9.02 13.99 24.25
N LYS A 283 9.00 13.84 25.57
CA LYS A 283 9.90 12.94 26.27
C LYS A 283 9.72 11.50 25.77
N LYS A 284 10.81 10.75 25.67
CA LYS A 284 10.81 9.35 25.21
C LYS A 284 9.79 8.47 25.95
N ALA A 285 9.68 8.64 27.27
CA ALA A 285 8.73 7.89 28.09
C ALA A 285 7.26 8.16 27.74
N ASP A 286 6.96 9.36 27.23
CA ASP A 286 5.60 9.79 26.91
C ASP A 286 5.27 9.63 25.41
N TYR A 287 6.25 9.22 24.59
CA TYR A 287 6.08 9.13 23.13
C TYR A 287 4.91 8.20 22.75
N LEU A 288 4.87 6.99 23.27
CA LEU A 288 3.81 6.02 22.96
C LEU A 288 2.45 6.36 23.60
N LEU A 289 2.43 7.26 24.58
CA LEU A 289 1.22 7.69 25.30
C LEU A 289 0.44 8.77 24.55
N GLN A 290 1.04 9.40 23.53
CA GLN A 290 0.40 10.46 22.77
C GLN A 290 -0.86 9.98 22.06
N SER A 291 -1.81 10.91 21.81
CA SER A 291 -3.03 10.61 21.04
C SER A 291 -2.71 10.31 19.58
N ILE A 292 -3.64 9.69 18.85
CA ILE A 292 -3.48 9.42 17.42
C ILE A 292 -3.26 10.72 16.64
N GLU A 293 -4.00 11.76 16.97
CA GLU A 293 -3.93 13.05 16.29
C GLU A 293 -2.56 13.74 16.45
N TRP A 294 -1.90 13.52 17.60
CA TRP A 294 -0.58 14.10 17.84
C TRP A 294 0.45 13.61 16.83
N TYR A 295 0.42 12.33 16.43
CA TYR A 295 1.35 11.78 15.45
C TYR A 295 1.19 12.37 14.06
N SER A 296 0.05 12.99 13.76
CA SER A 296 -0.22 13.73 12.53
C SER A 296 0.18 12.99 11.26
N PHE A 297 -0.17 11.71 11.16
CA PHE A 297 0.05 10.93 9.94
C PHE A 297 -0.67 11.59 8.76
N SER A 298 -0.10 11.48 7.57
CA SER A 298 -0.65 12.14 6.39
C SER A 298 -1.96 11.50 5.93
N GLY A 299 -3.04 12.27 5.89
CA GLY A 299 -4.32 11.90 5.28
C GLY A 299 -4.50 12.45 3.87
N ASN A 300 -3.46 13.02 3.27
CA ASN A 300 -3.51 13.59 1.93
C ASN A 300 -3.49 12.49 0.86
N LEU A 301 -4.24 12.68 -0.22
CA LEU A 301 -4.11 11.91 -1.44
C LEU A 301 -3.33 12.74 -2.46
N TYR A 302 -2.15 12.27 -2.81
CA TYR A 302 -1.24 12.91 -3.76
C TYR A 302 -1.41 12.29 -5.15
N GLU A 303 -1.28 13.09 -6.20
CA GLU A 303 -1.32 12.66 -7.60
C GLU A 303 -0.08 13.19 -8.33
N LEU A 304 0.70 12.31 -8.93
CA LEU A 304 1.81 12.62 -9.82
C LEU A 304 1.40 12.31 -11.26
N ASP A 305 1.65 13.22 -12.16
CA ASP A 305 1.57 12.99 -13.59
C ASP A 305 2.92 12.49 -14.10
N LEU A 306 2.96 11.27 -14.64
CA LEU A 306 4.19 10.61 -15.09
C LEU A 306 4.77 11.21 -16.38
N VAL A 307 3.95 11.87 -17.20
CA VAL A 307 4.41 12.52 -18.42
C VAL A 307 5.19 13.77 -18.09
N THR A 308 4.66 14.60 -17.21
CA THR A 308 5.31 15.85 -16.76
C THR A 308 6.25 15.66 -15.59
N GLN A 309 6.18 14.52 -14.89
CA GLN A 309 6.88 14.20 -13.64
C GLN A 309 6.62 15.23 -12.52
N LYS A 310 5.42 15.80 -12.50
CA LYS A 310 5.04 16.82 -11.50
C LYS A 310 3.90 16.34 -10.62
N TRP A 311 4.07 16.56 -9.33
CA TRP A 311 2.99 16.40 -8.36
C TRP A 311 1.97 17.51 -8.53
N LYS A 312 0.69 17.12 -8.56
CA LYS A 312 -0.39 18.10 -8.52
C LYS A 312 -0.53 18.68 -7.12
N PRO A 313 -0.94 19.95 -6.99
CA PRO A 313 -1.26 20.51 -5.68
C PRO A 313 -2.30 19.64 -4.97
N THR A 314 -2.01 19.22 -3.76
CA THR A 314 -2.89 18.40 -2.94
C THR A 314 -4.13 19.20 -2.56
N ARG A 315 -5.31 18.71 -2.92
CA ARG A 315 -6.60 19.35 -2.64
C ARG A 315 -7.56 18.45 -1.88
N PHE A 316 -7.18 17.19 -1.67
CA PHE A 316 -8.01 16.20 -1.02
C PHE A 316 -7.23 15.56 0.14
N ALA A 317 -7.89 15.52 1.30
CA ALA A 317 -7.42 14.80 2.47
C ALA A 317 -8.61 14.18 3.20
N ASP A 318 -8.41 12.99 3.75
CA ASP A 318 -9.37 12.29 4.58
C ASP A 318 -8.65 11.64 5.77
N LYS A 319 -9.23 11.73 6.97
CA LYS A 319 -8.67 11.12 8.18
C LYS A 319 -8.50 9.60 8.06
N ALA A 320 -9.35 8.95 7.28
CA ALA A 320 -9.25 7.52 7.05
C ALA A 320 -8.00 7.11 6.24
N LEU A 321 -7.32 8.06 5.60
CA LEU A 321 -6.06 7.84 4.89
C LEU A 321 -4.83 8.07 5.77
N ALA A 322 -4.98 8.66 6.96
CA ALA A 322 -3.89 9.00 7.88
C ALA A 322 -3.35 7.75 8.60
N ARG A 323 -2.60 6.93 7.89
CA ARG A 323 -2.05 5.65 8.37
C ARG A 323 -0.66 5.39 7.84
N ALA A 324 0.12 4.58 8.55
CA ALA A 324 1.36 3.98 8.07
C ALA A 324 1.21 2.47 7.95
N GLY A 325 1.97 1.85 7.04
CA GLY A 325 1.96 0.39 6.84
C GLY A 325 0.59 -0.19 6.44
N ALA A 326 -0.29 0.61 5.85
CA ALA A 326 -1.50 0.13 5.19
C ALA A 326 -1.16 -0.46 3.81
N MET A 327 -2.11 -1.19 3.21
CA MET A 327 -1.96 -1.74 1.87
C MET A 327 -2.99 -1.18 0.92
N THR A 328 -2.62 -1.06 -0.36
CA THR A 328 -3.53 -0.68 -1.43
C THR A 328 -3.78 -1.84 -2.37
N VAL A 329 -5.05 -1.99 -2.79
CA VAL A 329 -5.45 -2.94 -3.82
C VAL A 329 -6.23 -2.18 -4.89
N PRO A 330 -5.57 -1.77 -5.99
CA PRO A 330 -6.26 -1.18 -7.14
C PRO A 330 -7.19 -2.20 -7.80
N THR A 331 -8.43 -1.79 -8.10
CA THR A 331 -9.46 -2.62 -8.72
C THR A 331 -10.32 -1.81 -9.68
N THR A 332 -11.20 -2.46 -10.42
CA THR A 332 -12.19 -1.78 -11.28
C THR A 332 -13.22 -0.95 -10.51
N LEU A 333 -13.40 -1.20 -9.21
CA LEU A 333 -14.32 -0.44 -8.34
C LEU A 333 -13.66 0.81 -7.73
N GLY A 334 -12.34 0.93 -7.80
CA GLY A 334 -11.49 1.92 -7.13
C GLY A 334 -10.34 1.23 -6.40
N THR A 335 -9.60 1.98 -5.59
CA THR A 335 -8.46 1.42 -4.84
C THR A 335 -8.89 1.18 -3.39
N PHE A 336 -8.86 -0.08 -2.95
CA PHE A 336 -9.05 -0.42 -1.56
C PHE A 336 -7.81 -0.03 -0.76
N TYR A 337 -8.02 0.56 0.41
CA TYR A 337 -6.98 0.93 1.36
C TYR A 337 -7.27 0.21 2.67
N ILE A 338 -6.40 -0.72 3.04
CA ILE A 338 -6.68 -1.78 4.01
C ILE A 338 -5.75 -1.67 5.21
N GLY A 339 -6.32 -1.71 6.41
CA GLY A 339 -5.59 -1.80 7.67
C GLY A 339 -4.63 -0.63 7.90
N GLY A 340 -3.48 -0.90 8.46
CA GLY A 340 -2.42 0.06 8.78
C GLY A 340 -2.38 0.48 10.23
N GLU A 341 -1.42 1.32 10.52
CA GLU A 341 -1.10 1.85 11.84
C GLU A 341 -1.59 3.29 11.95
N LEU A 342 -2.35 3.59 13.00
CA LEU A 342 -2.83 4.93 13.31
C LEU A 342 -1.83 5.73 14.15
N LYS A 343 -1.05 5.03 14.96
CA LYS A 343 0.10 5.48 15.74
C LYS A 343 0.93 4.24 16.12
N PRO A 344 2.17 4.37 16.62
CA PRO A 344 2.94 3.23 17.07
C PRO A 344 2.11 2.30 17.98
N SER A 345 2.15 1.00 17.69
CA SER A 345 1.43 -0.08 18.37
C SER A 345 -0.11 -0.08 18.25
N VAL A 346 -0.72 0.85 17.52
CA VAL A 346 -2.19 0.90 17.33
C VAL A 346 -2.54 0.69 15.85
N ARG A 347 -3.25 -0.39 15.57
CA ARG A 347 -3.69 -0.78 14.22
C ARG A 347 -5.17 -0.46 14.03
N THR A 348 -5.64 -0.55 12.80
CA THR A 348 -7.06 -0.37 12.45
C THR A 348 -7.54 -1.49 11.52
N PRO A 349 -8.75 -2.05 11.78
CA PRO A 349 -9.41 -2.96 10.84
C PRO A 349 -10.18 -2.23 9.75
N GLN A 350 -10.14 -0.90 9.72
CA GLN A 350 -10.89 -0.13 8.75
C GLN A 350 -10.39 -0.38 7.34
N ILE A 351 -11.32 -0.63 6.43
CA ILE A 351 -11.10 -0.66 4.98
C ILE A 351 -11.86 0.50 4.36
N VAL A 352 -11.21 1.21 3.47
CA VAL A 352 -11.87 2.25 2.68
C VAL A 352 -11.61 2.07 1.19
N LEU A 353 -12.55 2.50 0.38
CA LEU A 353 -12.45 2.56 -1.08
C LEU A 353 -12.16 4.01 -1.50
N ILE A 354 -11.00 4.21 -2.09
CA ILE A 354 -10.59 5.48 -2.69
C ILE A 354 -11.11 5.50 -4.12
N LEU A 355 -11.94 6.48 -4.43
CA LEU A 355 -12.50 6.71 -5.76
C LEU A 355 -11.79 7.92 -6.36
N SER A 356 -11.02 7.70 -7.42
CA SER A 356 -10.47 8.76 -8.25
C SER A 356 -11.24 8.77 -9.56
N VAL A 357 -11.95 9.84 -9.87
CA VAL A 357 -12.56 10.00 -11.19
C VAL A 357 -11.44 10.43 -12.14
N SER A 358 -10.78 9.47 -12.75
CA SER A 358 -9.97 9.75 -13.95
C SER A 358 -10.89 10.08 -15.10
N ASP A 359 -10.58 11.15 -15.81
CA ASP A 359 -11.39 11.73 -16.88
C ASP A 359 -12.03 10.70 -17.81
N GLY A 360 -13.35 10.67 -17.84
CA GLY A 360 -14.12 10.37 -19.05
C GLY A 360 -14.57 8.94 -19.29
N LEU A 361 -14.09 7.88 -18.63
CA LEU A 361 -14.43 6.49 -18.97
C LEU A 361 -15.43 5.80 -18.02
N LEU A 362 -15.60 6.24 -16.80
CA LEU A 362 -16.49 5.61 -15.82
C LEU A 362 -17.99 6.01 -15.96
N ARG A 363 -18.33 6.94 -16.85
CA ARG A 363 -19.74 7.24 -17.17
C ARG A 363 -20.44 6.19 -18.06
N LYS A 364 -19.72 5.23 -18.64
CA LYS A 364 -20.30 4.14 -19.48
C LYS A 364 -20.44 2.80 -18.78
N ALA A 365 -19.85 2.58 -17.64
CA ALA A 365 -20.09 1.40 -16.81
C ALA A 365 -21.26 1.66 -15.87
N GLY A 366 -22.46 1.59 -16.41
CA GLY A 366 -23.70 1.15 -15.79
C GLY A 366 -24.07 1.65 -14.39
N PHE A 367 -24.14 2.97 -14.11
CA PHE A 367 -25.10 3.43 -13.12
C PHE A 367 -26.51 3.47 -13.73
N ARG A 368 -27.11 2.31 -13.98
CA ARG A 368 -28.56 2.19 -14.00
C ARG A 368 -28.97 2.22 -12.53
N THR A 369 -29.37 3.39 -12.04
CA THR A 369 -30.26 3.48 -10.90
C THR A 369 -31.49 2.68 -11.26
N ALA A 370 -31.62 1.49 -10.68
CA ALA A 370 -32.88 0.76 -10.69
C ALA A 370 -33.88 1.57 -9.85
N LYS A 371 -34.58 2.51 -10.51
CA LYS A 371 -35.85 3.00 -10.04
C LYS A 371 -36.85 1.85 -10.22
N HIS A 372 -36.88 0.93 -9.29
CA HIS A 372 -38.03 0.11 -9.06
C HIS A 372 -38.91 0.84 -8.06
N SER A 373 -39.81 1.64 -8.60
CA SER A 373 -41.06 2.02 -7.95
C SER A 373 -41.86 0.72 -7.77
N ILE A 374 -41.88 0.21 -6.55
CA ILE A 374 -42.86 -0.81 -6.14
C ILE A 374 -44.21 -0.08 -6.03
N PRO A 375 -45.26 -0.50 -6.76
CA PRO A 375 -46.58 0.05 -6.56
C PRO A 375 -47.11 -0.34 -5.19
N LEU A 376 -47.43 0.65 -4.37
CA LEU A 376 -48.20 0.50 -3.15
C LEU A 376 -49.63 0.07 -3.56
N HIS A 377 -49.90 -1.24 -3.66
CA HIS A 377 -51.27 -1.76 -3.62
C HIS A 377 -51.29 -3.11 -2.88
N ASN A 378 -52.17 -3.16 -1.87
CA ASN A 378 -52.60 -4.34 -1.08
C ASN A 378 -51.67 -4.74 0.13
N ILE A 379 -51.77 -3.93 1.20
CA ILE A 379 -51.77 -4.47 2.56
C ILE A 379 -53.05 -4.03 3.23
N ARG A 380 -54.14 -4.76 2.95
CA ARG A 380 -55.31 -4.89 3.85
C ARG A 380 -55.62 -6.37 3.92
N ASN A 381 -55.79 -6.84 5.15
CA ASN A 381 -56.24 -8.18 5.58
C ASN A 381 -55.11 -9.19 5.81
N LEU A 382 -54.71 -9.27 7.06
CA LEU A 382 -54.52 -10.51 7.82
C LEU A 382 -54.25 -10.12 9.29
N THR A 383 -55.28 -9.59 9.95
CA THR A 383 -55.48 -9.79 11.39
C THR A 383 -56.50 -10.93 11.52
N LYS A 384 -56.07 -12.03 12.09
CA LYS A 384 -56.76 -12.91 13.03
C LYS A 384 -56.22 -14.35 12.94
N THR A 385 -55.86 -14.77 14.05
CA THR A 385 -56.01 -16.06 14.74
C THR A 385 -54.72 -16.80 15.04
N TYR A 386 -54.58 -16.91 16.30
CA TYR A 386 -53.93 -17.72 17.33
C TYR A 386 -52.52 -17.32 17.71
#